data_021d0e1f9ab04d8027a7376f76395b71
#
_entry.id   021d0e1f9ab04d8027a7376f76395b71
#
_cell.length_a   1.000
_cell.length_b   1.000
_cell.length_c   1.000
_cell.angle_alpha   90.00
_cell.angle_beta   90.00
_cell.angle_gamma   90.00
#
_symmetry.space_group_name_H-M   'P 1'
#
loop_
_entity.id
_entity.type
_entity.pdbx_description
1 polymer ?
#
loop_
_entity_poly.entity_id
_entity_poly.type
_entity_poly.pdbx_seq_one_letter_code
_entity_poly.pdbx_strand_id
1 'polypeptide(L)'
;DALPIFPHFTSCCPAWVKNMETNHADLIPHVSTAKSPLQMGGALAKTWGAKFLWKCDPRKIFFVSVTPCTAKIFEAARPEMNQGWHWAKEQGMIPADAPSYQDIDACLTARDLAELFRRKGVNPLKMDKKRERGTLEIYTGAGTIFGVSGGVMEAALRTAYFVLSGEELKNADIEIVRGHNNAIVEATIPVPIKAKGGQTVDIRICVVNGANQGLEEVLHRVRLDKNRYHFIEVMNCPGGCVNGGGQPVQPVGTAWLNPTLPLPLRA
;
A
#
# COMPACT_ATOMS: atom_id res chain seq x y z
N ASP A 1 -5.30 -14.52 -4.97
CA ASP A 1 -4.85 -15.68 -4.18
C ASP A 1 -6.03 -16.61 -3.98
N ALA A 2 -5.90 -17.86 -4.43
CA ALA A 2 -6.98 -18.83 -4.31
C ALA A 2 -7.32 -19.11 -2.85
N LEU A 3 -6.33 -19.19 -1.96
CA LEU A 3 -6.48 -19.29 -0.51
C LEU A 3 -5.23 -18.73 0.16
N PRO A 4 -5.35 -17.77 1.08
CA PRO A 4 -4.20 -17.23 1.80
C PRO A 4 -3.59 -18.34 2.68
N ILE A 5 -2.27 -18.45 2.63
CA ILE A 5 -1.51 -19.29 3.56
C ILE A 5 -1.24 -18.43 4.82
N PHE A 6 -1.73 -18.89 5.96
CA PHE A 6 -1.50 -18.19 7.22
C PHE A 6 -0.14 -18.55 7.83
N PRO A 7 0.50 -17.58 8.49
CA PRO A 7 0.15 -16.16 8.54
C PRO A 7 0.33 -15.52 7.17
N HIS A 8 -0.49 -14.51 6.85
CA HIS A 8 -0.45 -13.82 5.57
C HIS A 8 0.17 -12.43 5.75
N PHE A 9 1.26 -12.16 5.00
CA PHE A 9 1.95 -10.87 5.05
C PHE A 9 1.46 -9.91 3.97
N THR A 10 1.38 -8.63 4.28
CA THR A 10 1.19 -7.59 3.26
C THR A 10 2.38 -7.51 2.31
N SER A 11 2.12 -7.07 1.07
CA SER A 11 3.10 -6.96 -0.02
C SER A 11 3.24 -5.55 -0.58
N CYS A 12 2.54 -4.57 -0.01
CA CYS A 12 2.51 -3.20 -0.54
C CYS A 12 3.82 -2.41 -0.30
N CYS A 13 4.67 -2.83 0.65
CA CYS A 13 5.96 -2.20 0.92
C CYS A 13 7.08 -2.86 0.13
N PRO A 14 7.65 -2.23 -0.91
CA PRO A 14 8.66 -2.86 -1.77
C PRO A 14 9.99 -3.12 -1.05
N ALA A 15 10.34 -2.33 -0.05
CA ALA A 15 11.53 -2.58 0.74
C ALA A 15 11.38 -3.84 1.61
N TRP A 16 10.19 -4.07 2.17
CA TRP A 16 9.85 -5.30 2.87
C TRP A 16 9.90 -6.51 1.93
N VAL A 17 9.23 -6.42 0.76
CA VAL A 17 9.25 -7.50 -0.23
C VAL A 17 10.68 -7.84 -0.64
N LYS A 18 11.53 -6.84 -0.90
CA LYS A 18 12.94 -7.07 -1.24
C LYS A 18 13.72 -7.70 -0.10
N ASN A 19 13.48 -7.26 1.14
CA ASN A 19 14.11 -7.87 2.31
C ASN A 19 13.72 -9.35 2.45
N MET A 20 12.42 -9.65 2.25
CA MET A 20 11.95 -11.04 2.28
C MET A 20 12.59 -11.89 1.21
N GLU A 21 12.62 -11.44 -0.04
CA GLU A 21 13.25 -12.15 -1.16
C GLU A 21 14.74 -12.43 -0.90
N THR A 22 15.43 -11.52 -0.19
CA THR A 22 16.88 -11.62 0.01
C THR A 22 17.24 -12.44 1.25
N ASN A 23 16.51 -12.25 2.36
CA ASN A 23 16.90 -12.73 3.68
C ASN A 23 15.94 -13.76 4.28
N HIS A 24 14.70 -13.83 3.79
CA HIS A 24 13.63 -14.66 4.38
C HIS A 24 12.84 -15.40 3.30
N ALA A 25 13.52 -15.99 2.32
CA ALA A 25 12.91 -16.66 1.17
C ALA A 25 11.96 -17.82 1.58
N ASP A 26 12.17 -18.40 2.76
CA ASP A 26 11.31 -19.42 3.37
C ASP A 26 9.88 -18.92 3.64
N LEU A 27 9.68 -17.60 3.75
CA LEU A 27 8.39 -16.98 4.04
C LEU A 27 7.67 -16.41 2.79
N ILE A 28 8.29 -16.46 1.61
CA ILE A 28 7.68 -15.98 0.36
C ILE A 28 6.28 -16.57 0.11
N PRO A 29 6.01 -17.87 0.37
CA PRO A 29 4.67 -18.42 0.19
C PRO A 29 3.58 -17.76 1.04
N HIS A 30 3.96 -17.08 2.11
CA HIS A 30 3.07 -16.38 3.02
C HIS A 30 2.82 -14.92 2.64
N VAL A 31 3.49 -14.40 1.61
CA VAL A 31 3.33 -13.01 1.16
C VAL A 31 2.13 -12.90 0.23
N SER A 32 1.34 -11.85 0.40
CA SER A 32 0.24 -11.53 -0.51
C SER A 32 0.75 -11.37 -1.95
N THR A 33 0.06 -11.96 -2.90
CA THR A 33 0.29 -11.77 -4.33
C THR A 33 -0.38 -10.48 -4.85
N ALA A 34 -1.18 -9.80 -4.02
CA ALA A 34 -1.75 -8.51 -4.35
C ALA A 34 -0.64 -7.49 -4.54
N LYS A 35 -0.60 -6.85 -5.70
CA LYS A 35 0.36 -5.77 -5.97
C LYS A 35 0.05 -4.54 -5.12
N SER A 36 1.01 -3.64 -5.01
CA SER A 36 0.79 -2.41 -4.26
C SER A 36 -0.28 -1.53 -4.91
N PRO A 37 -0.96 -0.64 -4.15
CA PRO A 37 -1.98 0.27 -4.70
C PRO A 37 -1.49 1.09 -5.91
N LEU A 38 -0.22 1.46 -5.91
CA LEU A 38 0.43 2.16 -7.02
C LEU A 38 0.41 1.29 -8.30
N GLN A 39 0.81 0.04 -8.22
CA GLN A 39 0.80 -0.89 -9.34
C GLN A 39 -0.63 -1.24 -9.78
N MET A 40 -1.55 -1.40 -8.82
CA MET A 40 -2.96 -1.60 -9.13
C MET A 40 -3.54 -0.41 -9.92
N GLY A 41 -3.20 0.83 -9.53
CA GLY A 41 -3.63 2.04 -10.22
C GLY A 41 -3.14 2.10 -11.66
N GLY A 42 -1.86 1.82 -11.89
CA GLY A 42 -1.27 1.78 -13.23
C GLY A 42 -1.88 0.68 -14.11
N ALA A 43 -2.01 -0.53 -13.56
CA ALA A 43 -2.65 -1.63 -14.25
C ALA A 43 -4.11 -1.30 -14.60
N LEU A 44 -4.89 -0.74 -13.66
CA LEU A 44 -6.28 -0.35 -13.88
C LEU A 44 -6.40 0.72 -14.98
N ALA A 45 -5.52 1.72 -14.98
CA ALA A 45 -5.50 2.74 -16.02
C ALA A 45 -5.21 2.14 -17.41
N LYS A 46 -4.22 1.26 -17.52
CA LYS A 46 -3.80 0.63 -18.78
C LYS A 46 -4.64 -0.58 -19.19
N THR A 47 -5.63 -0.99 -18.40
CA THR A 47 -6.59 -2.04 -18.74
C THR A 47 -7.98 -1.45 -18.91
N TRP A 48 -8.74 -1.41 -17.82
CA TRP A 48 -10.12 -0.94 -17.81
C TRP A 48 -10.23 0.53 -18.25
N GLY A 49 -9.33 1.40 -17.77
CA GLY A 49 -9.28 2.81 -18.17
C GLY A 49 -9.08 2.96 -19.68
N ALA A 50 -8.10 2.26 -20.24
CA ALA A 50 -7.82 2.28 -21.70
C ALA A 50 -9.02 1.81 -22.51
N LYS A 51 -9.65 0.69 -22.10
CA LYS A 51 -10.74 0.07 -22.86
C LYS A 51 -12.07 0.81 -22.74
N PHE A 52 -12.47 1.17 -21.53
CA PHE A 52 -13.83 1.63 -21.25
C PHE A 52 -13.95 3.14 -21.04
N LEU A 53 -12.93 3.80 -20.43
CA LEU A 53 -12.98 5.25 -20.20
C LEU A 53 -12.47 6.05 -21.40
N TRP A 54 -11.22 5.80 -21.79
CA TRP A 54 -10.53 6.62 -22.78
C TRP A 54 -10.62 6.03 -24.18
N LYS A 55 -11.01 4.76 -24.32
CA LYS A 55 -11.17 4.04 -25.59
C LYS A 55 -9.94 4.24 -26.49
N CYS A 56 -8.77 4.02 -25.94
CA CYS A 56 -7.49 4.23 -26.59
C CYS A 56 -6.56 3.03 -26.46
N ASP A 57 -5.52 3.02 -27.27
CA ASP A 57 -4.42 2.08 -27.12
C ASP A 57 -3.73 2.33 -25.77
N PRO A 58 -3.59 1.32 -24.89
CA PRO A 58 -2.97 1.46 -23.57
C PRO A 58 -1.52 1.98 -23.63
N ARG A 59 -0.80 1.78 -24.74
CA ARG A 59 0.55 2.30 -24.97
C ARG A 59 0.60 3.84 -25.08
N LYS A 60 -0.54 4.48 -25.31
CA LYS A 60 -0.68 5.95 -25.32
C LYS A 60 -0.90 6.55 -23.94
N ILE A 61 -1.09 5.71 -22.91
CA ILE A 61 -1.26 6.17 -21.54
C ILE A 61 0.11 6.22 -20.88
N PHE A 62 0.51 7.42 -20.46
CA PHE A 62 1.71 7.64 -19.67
C PHE A 62 1.30 7.83 -18.20
N PHE A 63 1.46 6.78 -17.38
CA PHE A 63 1.05 6.78 -15.98
C PHE A 63 2.21 7.18 -15.07
N VAL A 64 2.04 8.32 -14.41
CA VAL A 64 3.02 8.84 -13.44
C VAL A 64 2.50 8.65 -12.04
N SER A 65 3.29 8.04 -11.17
CA SER A 65 3.00 7.97 -9.75
C SER A 65 3.84 8.97 -8.97
N VAL A 66 3.23 9.59 -7.96
CA VAL A 66 3.93 10.42 -6.97
C VAL A 66 3.81 9.73 -5.63
N THR A 67 4.94 9.46 -4.98
CA THR A 67 5.00 8.58 -3.81
C THR A 67 5.97 9.12 -2.76
N PRO A 68 5.73 8.86 -1.48
CA PRO A 68 6.68 9.20 -0.42
C PRO A 68 7.91 8.29 -0.36
N CYS A 69 8.00 7.28 -1.22
CA CYS A 69 8.93 6.16 -1.09
C CYS A 69 9.88 6.05 -2.28
N THR A 70 11.20 6.02 -2.03
CA THR A 70 12.23 5.81 -3.06
C THR A 70 12.24 4.37 -3.60
N ALA A 71 11.89 3.37 -2.78
CA ALA A 71 11.85 1.96 -3.19
C ALA A 71 10.72 1.67 -4.20
N LYS A 72 9.71 2.55 -4.32
CA LYS A 72 8.68 2.46 -5.35
C LYS A 72 9.22 2.62 -6.77
N ILE A 73 10.32 3.36 -6.94
CA ILE A 73 11.03 3.48 -8.22
C ILE A 73 11.55 2.10 -8.66
N PHE A 74 12.16 1.37 -7.72
CA PHE A 74 12.63 -0.01 -7.95
C PHE A 74 11.44 -0.96 -8.24
N GLU A 75 10.37 -0.88 -7.46
CA GLU A 75 9.17 -1.70 -7.68
C GLU A 75 8.58 -1.49 -9.07
N ALA A 76 8.45 -0.23 -9.51
CA ALA A 76 7.89 0.11 -10.82
C ALA A 76 8.72 -0.44 -11.99
N ALA A 77 10.03 -0.61 -11.80
CA ALA A 77 10.94 -1.13 -12.81
C ALA A 77 11.03 -2.67 -12.85
N ARG A 78 10.38 -3.38 -11.93
CA ARG A 78 10.41 -4.87 -11.92
C ARG A 78 9.71 -5.43 -13.17
N PRO A 79 10.30 -6.42 -13.84
CA PRO A 79 9.77 -6.94 -15.11
C PRO A 79 8.36 -7.53 -15.02
N GLU A 80 7.96 -8.03 -13.85
CA GLU A 80 6.63 -8.58 -13.60
C GLU A 80 5.53 -7.51 -13.37
N MET A 81 5.88 -6.22 -13.33
CA MET A 81 4.94 -5.13 -13.16
C MET A 81 4.37 -4.62 -14.51
N ASN A 82 3.86 -5.54 -15.31
CA ASN A 82 3.41 -5.35 -16.68
C ASN A 82 2.03 -5.98 -16.97
N GLN A 83 1.16 -6.00 -15.96
CA GLN A 83 -0.15 -6.66 -16.07
C GLN A 83 -1.04 -6.05 -17.17
N GLY A 84 -0.95 -4.74 -17.35
CA GLY A 84 -1.65 -4.04 -18.42
C GLY A 84 -1.26 -4.54 -19.81
N TRP A 85 0.00 -4.88 -20.03
CA TRP A 85 0.48 -5.44 -21.29
C TRP A 85 -0.08 -6.84 -21.56
N HIS A 86 -0.03 -7.74 -20.57
CA HIS A 86 -0.60 -9.08 -20.68
C HIS A 86 -2.08 -9.03 -21.02
N TRP A 87 -2.84 -8.28 -20.23
CA TRP A 87 -4.28 -8.14 -20.45
C TRP A 87 -4.63 -7.52 -21.80
N ALA A 88 -3.90 -6.49 -22.24
CA ALA A 88 -4.14 -5.84 -23.53
C ALA A 88 -3.91 -6.81 -24.72
N LYS A 89 -2.92 -7.69 -24.62
CA LYS A 89 -2.70 -8.75 -25.61
C LYS A 89 -3.86 -9.75 -25.63
N GLU A 90 -4.28 -10.23 -24.48
CA GLU A 90 -5.42 -11.16 -24.35
C GLU A 90 -6.71 -10.56 -24.88
N GLN A 91 -6.90 -9.25 -24.75
CA GLN A 91 -8.08 -8.53 -25.27
C GLN A 91 -7.94 -8.09 -26.73
N GLY A 92 -6.83 -8.39 -27.40
CA GLY A 92 -6.59 -7.98 -28.79
C GLY A 92 -6.49 -6.46 -28.99
N MET A 93 -6.18 -5.70 -27.91
CA MET A 93 -6.04 -4.24 -27.96
C MET A 93 -4.69 -3.78 -28.52
N ILE A 94 -3.70 -4.65 -28.52
CA ILE A 94 -2.35 -4.44 -29.06
C ILE A 94 -1.93 -5.65 -29.89
N PRO A 95 -0.99 -5.49 -30.85
CA PRO A 95 -0.43 -6.59 -31.62
C PRO A 95 0.18 -7.69 -30.74
N ALA A 96 0.13 -8.93 -31.21
CA ALA A 96 0.66 -10.08 -30.47
C ALA A 96 2.18 -9.99 -30.24
N ASP A 97 2.90 -9.34 -31.13
CA ASP A 97 4.35 -9.09 -31.09
C ASP A 97 4.71 -7.74 -30.44
N ALA A 98 3.73 -7.00 -29.90
CA ALA A 98 3.99 -5.73 -29.26
C ALA A 98 4.98 -5.88 -28.09
N PRO A 99 6.01 -5.01 -27.98
CA PRO A 99 6.96 -5.05 -26.90
C PRO A 99 6.27 -4.83 -25.55
N SER A 100 6.80 -5.45 -24.51
CA SER A 100 6.30 -5.28 -23.15
C SER A 100 6.46 -3.84 -22.68
N TYR A 101 5.49 -3.37 -21.91
CA TYR A 101 5.54 -2.08 -21.20
C TYR A 101 5.11 -2.27 -19.73
N GLN A 102 5.61 -1.40 -18.87
CA GLN A 102 5.28 -1.42 -17.45
C GLN A 102 3.94 -0.77 -17.19
N ASP A 103 3.31 -1.16 -16.07
CA ASP A 103 2.06 -0.53 -15.61
C ASP A 103 2.28 0.92 -15.17
N ILE A 104 3.47 1.23 -14.64
CA ILE A 104 3.91 2.57 -14.24
C ILE A 104 5.04 3.02 -15.17
N ASP A 105 4.87 4.16 -15.84
CA ASP A 105 5.88 4.69 -16.76
C ASP A 105 6.92 5.54 -16.04
N ALA A 106 6.51 6.28 -15.00
CA ALA A 106 7.41 7.05 -14.17
C ALA A 106 6.95 7.07 -12.71
N CYS A 107 7.91 6.95 -11.82
CA CYS A 107 7.68 7.04 -10.38
C CYS A 107 8.53 8.18 -9.81
N LEU A 108 7.87 9.21 -9.29
CA LEU A 108 8.48 10.38 -8.67
C LEU A 108 8.28 10.33 -7.16
N THR A 109 9.30 10.73 -6.42
CA THR A 109 9.11 11.04 -5.01
C THR A 109 8.46 12.42 -4.83
N ALA A 110 7.97 12.71 -3.64
CA ALA A 110 7.46 14.05 -3.33
C ALA A 110 8.55 15.13 -3.54
N ARG A 111 9.82 14.80 -3.24
CA ARG A 111 10.96 15.70 -3.48
C ARG A 111 11.25 15.88 -4.96
N ASP A 112 11.17 14.83 -5.76
CA ASP A 112 11.38 14.90 -7.22
C ASP A 112 10.31 15.79 -7.87
N LEU A 113 9.05 15.67 -7.44
CA LEU A 113 7.97 16.52 -7.91
C LEU A 113 8.19 17.98 -7.54
N ALA A 114 8.60 18.26 -6.30
CA ALA A 114 8.93 19.62 -5.87
C ALA A 114 10.07 20.22 -6.70
N GLU A 115 11.10 19.43 -6.98
CA GLU A 115 12.22 19.84 -7.83
C GLU A 115 11.77 20.07 -9.28
N LEU A 116 10.90 19.23 -9.82
CA LEU A 116 10.31 19.40 -11.14
C LEU A 116 9.56 20.75 -11.24
N PHE A 117 8.72 21.06 -10.24
CA PHE A 117 8.03 22.34 -10.17
C PHE A 117 9.01 23.51 -10.15
N ARG A 118 10.05 23.44 -9.33
CA ARG A 118 11.09 24.46 -9.25
C ARG A 118 11.77 24.68 -10.60
N ARG A 119 12.20 23.62 -11.28
CA ARG A 119 12.87 23.67 -12.59
C ARG A 119 11.97 24.24 -13.70
N LYS A 120 10.67 23.97 -13.61
CA LYS A 120 9.68 24.44 -14.58
C LYS A 120 9.09 25.82 -14.23
N GLY A 121 9.51 26.44 -13.14
CA GLY A 121 8.98 27.72 -12.67
C GLY A 121 7.50 27.65 -12.23
N VAL A 122 7.00 26.46 -11.93
CA VAL A 122 5.61 26.24 -11.46
C VAL A 122 5.55 26.49 -9.97
N ASN A 123 4.70 27.45 -9.55
CA ASN A 123 4.39 27.65 -8.13
C ASN A 123 2.96 27.20 -7.83
N PRO A 124 2.76 26.02 -7.22
CA PRO A 124 1.42 25.47 -6.96
C PRO A 124 0.56 26.38 -6.07
N LEU A 125 1.19 27.20 -5.19
CA LEU A 125 0.47 28.09 -4.28
C LEU A 125 -0.13 29.32 -5.00
N LYS A 126 0.32 29.60 -6.22
CA LYS A 126 -0.19 30.70 -7.07
C LYS A 126 -1.14 30.23 -8.15
N MET A 127 -1.41 28.93 -8.23
CA MET A 127 -2.32 28.36 -9.23
C MET A 127 -3.77 28.46 -8.75
N ASP A 128 -4.68 28.66 -9.69
CA ASP A 128 -6.11 28.60 -9.42
C ASP A 128 -6.51 27.22 -8.95
N LYS A 129 -7.31 27.15 -7.90
CA LYS A 129 -7.89 25.89 -7.41
C LYS A 129 -8.94 25.42 -8.40
N LYS A 130 -8.64 24.35 -9.11
CA LYS A 130 -9.61 23.64 -9.96
C LYS A 130 -9.94 22.31 -9.32
N ARG A 131 -11.21 21.97 -9.33
CA ARG A 131 -11.67 20.62 -9.00
C ARG A 131 -11.91 19.88 -10.31
N GLU A 132 -10.99 19.02 -10.67
CA GLU A 132 -11.22 18.09 -11.76
C GLU A 132 -11.97 16.87 -11.20
N ARG A 133 -12.96 16.40 -11.95
CA ARG A 133 -13.67 15.17 -11.64
C ARG A 133 -13.29 14.15 -12.70
N GLY A 134 -12.35 13.30 -12.41
CA GLY A 134 -12.03 12.13 -13.23
C GLY A 134 -12.84 10.92 -12.78
N THR A 135 -12.98 9.95 -13.65
CA THR A 135 -13.78 8.75 -13.38
C THR A 135 -13.11 7.78 -12.37
N LEU A 136 -11.81 7.96 -12.12
CA LEU A 136 -11.06 7.20 -11.12
C LEU A 136 -10.81 7.99 -9.82
N GLU A 137 -11.54 9.08 -9.61
CA GLU A 137 -11.36 10.03 -8.49
C GLU A 137 -12.11 9.68 -7.21
N ILE A 138 -12.72 8.52 -7.13
CA ILE A 138 -13.40 8.13 -5.88
C ILE A 138 -12.34 7.88 -4.81
N TYR A 139 -12.18 8.89 -3.94
CA TYR A 139 -11.30 8.79 -2.79
C TYR A 139 -12.00 8.08 -1.64
N THR A 140 -11.34 7.09 -1.05
CA THR A 140 -11.89 6.32 0.07
C THR A 140 -11.14 6.63 1.37
N GLY A 141 -11.78 6.37 2.51
CA GLY A 141 -11.12 6.48 3.82
C GLY A 141 -9.88 5.59 3.94
N ALA A 142 -9.85 4.44 3.26
CA ALA A 142 -8.69 3.58 3.17
C ALA A 142 -7.48 4.32 2.57
N GLY A 143 -7.68 5.09 1.51
CA GLY A 143 -6.62 5.91 0.90
C GLY A 143 -6.00 6.92 1.88
N THR A 144 -6.82 7.47 2.80
CA THR A 144 -6.35 8.39 3.83
C THR A 144 -5.41 7.71 4.84
N ILE A 145 -5.78 6.51 5.31
CA ILE A 145 -5.07 5.85 6.41
C ILE A 145 -3.91 4.96 5.95
N PHE A 146 -3.83 4.57 4.69
CA PHE A 146 -2.80 3.68 4.16
C PHE A 146 -1.37 4.17 4.37
N GLY A 147 -1.18 5.48 4.46
CA GLY A 147 0.14 6.08 4.61
C GLY A 147 0.77 5.92 6.00
N VAL A 148 0.01 5.55 7.02
CA VAL A 148 0.51 5.38 8.39
C VAL A 148 0.60 3.90 8.76
N SER A 149 1.48 3.58 9.70
CA SER A 149 1.63 2.21 10.22
C SER A 149 0.31 1.74 10.86
N GLY A 150 -0.12 0.53 10.53
CA GLY A 150 -1.41 -0.03 10.91
C GLY A 150 -2.57 0.39 10.00
N GLY A 151 -2.36 1.31 9.07
CA GLY A 151 -3.44 1.82 8.20
C GLY A 151 -3.92 0.81 7.16
N VAL A 152 -3.03 0.02 6.59
CA VAL A 152 -3.40 -1.06 5.67
C VAL A 152 -4.14 -2.16 6.42
N MET A 153 -3.66 -2.51 7.62
CA MET A 153 -4.30 -3.47 8.51
C MET A 153 -5.72 -3.04 8.87
N GLU A 154 -5.89 -1.80 9.32
CA GLU A 154 -7.21 -1.27 9.66
C GLU A 154 -8.18 -1.32 8.47
N ALA A 155 -7.73 -0.90 7.28
CA ALA A 155 -8.55 -0.94 6.08
C ALA A 155 -8.95 -2.38 5.69
N ALA A 156 -8.01 -3.33 5.79
CA ALA A 156 -8.26 -4.75 5.54
C ALA A 156 -9.26 -5.33 6.54
N LEU A 157 -9.07 -5.04 7.84
CA LEU A 157 -9.96 -5.51 8.90
C LEU A 157 -11.38 -4.97 8.75
N ARG A 158 -11.54 -3.68 8.48
CA ARG A 158 -12.87 -3.08 8.24
C ARG A 158 -13.58 -3.73 7.07
N THR A 159 -12.87 -3.95 5.98
CA THR A 159 -13.43 -4.60 4.79
C THR A 159 -13.78 -6.06 5.07
N ALA A 160 -12.87 -6.81 5.69
CA ALA A 160 -13.11 -8.22 6.03
C ALA A 160 -14.28 -8.38 7.02
N TYR A 161 -14.32 -7.53 8.04
CA TYR A 161 -15.41 -7.54 9.02
C TYR A 161 -16.76 -7.31 8.35
N PHE A 162 -16.87 -6.26 7.52
CA PHE A 162 -18.09 -5.95 6.78
C PHE A 162 -18.53 -7.12 5.86
N VAL A 163 -17.59 -7.69 5.10
CA VAL A 163 -17.90 -8.80 4.17
C VAL A 163 -18.37 -10.05 4.93
N LEU A 164 -17.77 -10.34 6.09
CA LEU A 164 -18.05 -11.56 6.85
C LEU A 164 -19.28 -11.42 7.76
N SER A 165 -19.49 -10.27 8.38
CA SER A 165 -20.57 -10.02 9.33
C SER A 165 -21.80 -9.34 8.69
N GLY A 166 -21.60 -8.55 7.65
CA GLY A 166 -22.60 -7.63 7.09
C GLY A 166 -22.75 -6.32 7.88
N GLU A 167 -21.90 -6.09 8.88
CA GLU A 167 -21.93 -4.92 9.76
C GLU A 167 -20.61 -4.15 9.72
N GLU A 168 -20.64 -2.87 10.06
CA GLU A 168 -19.44 -2.07 10.17
C GLU A 168 -18.70 -2.32 11.48
N LEU A 169 -17.37 -2.43 11.42
CA LEU A 169 -16.52 -2.54 12.58
C LEU A 169 -16.47 -1.18 13.32
N LYS A 170 -16.79 -1.19 14.60
CA LYS A 170 -16.82 0.02 15.43
C LYS A 170 -15.39 0.56 15.65
N ASN A 171 -15.25 1.88 15.75
CA ASN A 171 -13.94 2.49 15.94
C ASN A 171 -13.25 2.03 17.22
N ALA A 172 -13.97 1.89 18.32
CA ALA A 172 -13.43 1.45 19.60
C ALA A 172 -12.76 0.05 19.55
N ASP A 173 -13.26 -0.82 18.68
CA ASP A 173 -12.75 -2.20 18.55
C ASP A 173 -11.44 -2.29 17.76
N ILE A 174 -11.05 -1.22 17.07
CA ILE A 174 -9.88 -1.20 16.17
C ILE A 174 -8.89 -0.07 16.48
N GLU A 175 -9.16 0.76 17.48
CA GLU A 175 -8.33 1.92 17.83
C GLU A 175 -6.87 1.55 18.11
N ILE A 176 -6.63 0.36 18.66
CA ILE A 176 -5.30 -0.14 18.97
C ILE A 176 -4.42 -0.39 17.74
N VAL A 177 -5.00 -0.55 16.56
CA VAL A 177 -4.27 -1.06 15.38
C VAL A 177 -3.41 0.01 14.72
N ARG A 178 -3.84 1.26 14.71
CA ARG A 178 -3.21 2.34 13.96
C ARG A 178 -2.74 3.49 14.87
N GLY A 179 -1.65 4.13 14.46
CA GLY A 179 -1.17 5.37 15.10
C GLY A 179 -0.30 5.16 16.34
N HIS A 180 0.17 3.95 16.59
CA HIS A 180 1.07 3.64 17.70
C HIS A 180 2.53 3.69 17.25
N ASN A 181 3.41 4.16 18.14
CA ASN A 181 4.86 4.19 17.90
C ASN A 181 5.58 2.91 18.34
N ASN A 182 4.84 1.92 18.84
CA ASN A 182 5.42 0.64 19.21
C ASN A 182 5.95 -0.09 17.98
N ALA A 183 7.11 -0.72 18.12
CA ALA A 183 7.72 -1.50 17.03
C ALA A 183 6.82 -2.67 16.57
N ILE A 184 6.07 -3.24 17.49
CA ILE A 184 5.11 -4.33 17.27
C ILE A 184 3.80 -3.96 17.94
N VAL A 185 2.70 -4.10 17.21
CA VAL A 185 1.33 -4.01 17.73
C VAL A 185 0.63 -5.33 17.43
N GLU A 186 0.07 -5.96 18.43
CA GLU A 186 -0.69 -7.19 18.32
C GLU A 186 -2.12 -6.96 18.79
N ALA A 187 -3.09 -7.50 18.06
CA ALA A 187 -4.50 -7.45 18.46
C ALA A 187 -5.24 -8.73 18.03
N THR A 188 -6.34 -8.99 18.73
CA THR A 188 -7.30 -10.03 18.35
C THR A 188 -8.66 -9.39 18.17
N ILE A 189 -9.22 -9.52 16.99
CA ILE A 189 -10.49 -8.92 16.61
C ILE A 189 -11.53 -10.03 16.46
N PRO A 190 -12.57 -10.06 17.30
CA PRO A 190 -13.65 -11.03 17.16
C PRO A 190 -14.54 -10.65 15.95
N VAL A 191 -14.66 -11.55 14.99
CA VAL A 191 -15.43 -11.33 13.75
C VAL A 191 -16.58 -12.32 13.69
N PRO A 192 -17.85 -11.86 13.76
CA PRO A 192 -18.99 -12.73 13.58
C PRO A 192 -19.14 -13.10 12.09
N ILE A 193 -19.23 -14.38 11.80
CA ILE A 193 -19.34 -14.90 10.44
C ILE A 193 -20.80 -15.22 10.13
N LYS A 194 -21.45 -14.37 9.33
CA LYS A 194 -22.85 -14.52 8.95
C LYS A 194 -23.14 -15.87 8.29
N ALA A 195 -22.27 -16.32 7.39
CA ALA A 195 -22.41 -17.62 6.70
C ALA A 195 -22.33 -18.83 7.64
N LYS A 196 -21.84 -18.65 8.87
CA LYS A 196 -21.78 -19.68 9.92
C LYS A 196 -22.78 -19.41 11.05
N GLY A 197 -23.92 -18.78 10.74
CA GLY A 197 -24.95 -18.51 11.74
C GLY A 197 -24.55 -17.49 12.81
N GLY A 198 -23.58 -16.62 12.54
CA GLY A 198 -23.09 -15.63 13.50
C GLY A 198 -22.02 -16.15 14.46
N GLN A 199 -21.48 -17.35 14.25
CA GLN A 199 -20.34 -17.85 15.02
C GLN A 199 -19.16 -16.89 14.92
N THR A 200 -18.61 -16.48 16.06
CA THR A 200 -17.48 -15.57 16.13
C THR A 200 -16.16 -16.32 15.93
N VAL A 201 -15.28 -15.75 15.12
CA VAL A 201 -13.91 -16.22 14.90
C VAL A 201 -12.94 -15.10 15.28
N ASP A 202 -11.96 -15.42 16.09
CA ASP A 202 -10.92 -14.48 16.51
C ASP A 202 -9.85 -14.32 15.42
N ILE A 203 -9.76 -13.14 14.83
CA ILE A 203 -8.72 -12.78 13.86
C ILE A 203 -7.55 -12.15 14.61
N ARG A 204 -6.44 -12.89 14.68
CA ARG A 204 -5.20 -12.44 15.32
C ARG A 204 -4.34 -11.71 14.30
N ILE A 205 -3.96 -10.48 14.62
CA ILE A 205 -3.19 -9.61 13.72
C ILE A 205 -1.91 -9.12 14.37
N CYS A 206 -0.97 -8.72 13.52
CA CYS A 206 0.26 -8.07 13.93
C CYS A 206 0.60 -6.93 12.97
N VAL A 207 1.00 -5.79 13.52
CA VAL A 207 1.55 -4.65 12.77
C VAL A 207 3.01 -4.47 13.15
N VAL A 208 3.89 -4.52 12.17
CA VAL A 208 5.32 -4.25 12.33
C VAL A 208 5.62 -2.85 11.83
N ASN A 209 6.02 -1.98 12.77
CA ASN A 209 6.26 -0.56 12.54
C ASN A 209 7.76 -0.29 12.39
N GLY A 210 8.25 -0.37 11.15
CA GLY A 210 9.67 -0.23 10.80
C GLY A 210 10.40 -1.57 10.72
N ALA A 211 11.32 -1.69 9.74
CA ALA A 211 12.21 -2.84 9.60
C ALA A 211 13.38 -2.72 10.60
N ASN A 212 13.11 -3.00 11.83
CA ASN A 212 14.02 -2.97 12.97
C ASN A 212 13.97 -4.30 13.73
N GLN A 213 14.41 -4.31 14.96
CA GLN A 213 14.34 -5.49 15.84
C GLN A 213 12.93 -6.09 15.94
N GLY A 214 11.88 -5.26 15.82
CA GLY A 214 10.49 -5.74 15.82
C GLY A 214 10.18 -6.68 14.66
N LEU A 215 10.73 -6.44 13.48
CA LEU A 215 10.54 -7.33 12.34
C LEU A 215 11.15 -8.71 12.61
N GLU A 216 12.41 -8.78 13.02
CA GLU A 216 13.09 -10.04 13.29
C GLU A 216 12.40 -10.84 14.39
N GLU A 217 11.93 -10.15 15.42
CA GLU A 217 11.16 -10.77 16.51
C GLU A 217 9.86 -11.39 16.00
N VAL A 218 9.09 -10.68 15.14
CA VAL A 218 7.84 -11.21 14.57
C VAL A 218 8.14 -12.39 13.66
N LEU A 219 9.16 -12.31 12.81
CA LEU A 219 9.54 -13.43 11.93
C LEU A 219 9.99 -14.66 12.72
N HIS A 220 10.70 -14.46 13.82
CA HIS A 220 11.07 -15.55 14.73
C HIS A 220 9.82 -16.20 15.35
N ARG A 221 8.87 -15.40 15.87
CA ARG A 221 7.60 -15.90 16.43
C ARG A 221 6.78 -16.70 15.40
N VAL A 222 6.73 -16.24 14.15
CA VAL A 222 6.04 -16.93 13.04
C VAL A 222 6.69 -18.28 12.73
N ARG A 223 8.03 -18.37 12.77
CA ARG A 223 8.74 -19.64 12.55
C ARG A 223 8.52 -20.64 13.68
N LEU A 224 8.36 -20.16 14.91
CA LEU A 224 8.06 -21.01 16.07
C LEU A 224 6.59 -21.49 16.07
N ASP A 225 5.66 -20.62 15.70
CA ASP A 225 4.23 -20.90 15.63
C ASP A 225 3.57 -20.21 14.44
N LYS A 226 3.35 -20.99 13.36
CA LYS A 226 2.70 -20.51 12.15
C LYS A 226 1.23 -20.11 12.34
N ASN A 227 0.59 -20.55 13.42
CA ASN A 227 -0.79 -20.21 13.72
C ASN A 227 -0.94 -19.01 14.64
N ARG A 228 0.16 -18.35 15.03
CA ARG A 228 0.13 -17.21 15.94
C ARG A 228 -0.69 -16.04 15.39
N TYR A 229 -0.51 -15.72 14.12
CA TYR A 229 -1.22 -14.63 13.46
C TYR A 229 -1.96 -15.13 12.22
N HIS A 230 -3.05 -14.46 11.86
CA HIS A 230 -3.70 -14.64 10.58
C HIS A 230 -3.17 -13.63 9.55
N PHE A 231 -3.00 -12.37 9.96
CA PHE A 231 -2.56 -11.32 9.05
C PHE A 231 -1.50 -10.43 9.70
N ILE A 232 -0.45 -10.12 8.93
CA ILE A 232 0.69 -9.33 9.40
C ILE A 232 0.93 -8.18 8.42
N GLU A 233 0.83 -6.94 8.92
CA GLU A 233 1.28 -5.76 8.18
C GLU A 233 2.75 -5.50 8.49
N VAL A 234 3.55 -5.26 7.44
CA VAL A 234 4.93 -4.80 7.58
C VAL A 234 5.11 -3.48 6.87
N MET A 235 5.43 -2.42 7.63
CA MET A 235 5.85 -1.12 7.13
C MET A 235 7.34 -0.95 7.39
N ASN A 236 8.15 -0.84 6.32
CA ASN A 236 9.61 -0.71 6.46
C ASN A 236 10.04 0.61 7.11
N CYS A 237 9.30 1.70 6.84
CA CYS A 237 9.58 3.00 7.42
C CYS A 237 8.85 3.14 8.77
N PRO A 238 9.55 3.54 9.86
CA PRO A 238 8.89 3.83 11.12
C PRO A 238 7.79 4.88 10.98
N GLY A 239 6.62 4.61 11.52
CA GLY A 239 5.43 5.46 11.36
C GLY A 239 4.67 5.26 10.06
N GLY A 240 5.19 4.50 9.10
CA GLY A 240 4.56 4.20 7.82
C GLY A 240 5.12 5.01 6.64
N CYS A 241 4.45 4.92 5.50
CA CYS A 241 4.87 5.53 4.23
C CYS A 241 4.95 7.06 4.30
N VAL A 242 4.20 7.72 5.17
CA VAL A 242 4.28 9.18 5.40
C VAL A 242 5.68 9.64 5.80
N ASN A 243 6.50 8.74 6.36
CA ASN A 243 7.91 8.96 6.71
C ASN A 243 8.86 8.32 5.69
N GLY A 244 8.37 7.98 4.50
CA GLY A 244 9.18 7.37 3.46
C GLY A 244 10.35 8.26 3.01
N GLY A 245 11.43 7.61 2.53
CA GLY A 245 12.67 8.29 2.12
C GLY A 245 12.52 9.28 0.97
N GLY A 246 11.36 9.35 0.31
CA GLY A 246 11.03 10.33 -0.73
C GLY A 246 10.35 11.61 -0.22
N GLN A 247 10.01 11.66 1.07
CA GLN A 247 9.41 12.85 1.70
C GLN A 247 10.49 13.91 2.01
N PRO A 248 10.10 15.20 2.05
CA PRO A 248 10.97 16.25 2.56
C PRO A 248 11.34 15.99 4.02
N VAL A 249 12.61 16.20 4.34
CA VAL A 249 13.09 16.18 5.72
C VAL A 249 12.63 17.44 6.43
N GLN A 250 11.91 17.29 7.53
CA GLN A 250 11.50 18.42 8.36
C GLN A 250 12.67 18.86 9.25
N PRO A 251 12.98 20.17 9.35
CA PRO A 251 13.93 20.66 10.32
C PRO A 251 13.48 20.32 11.74
N VAL A 252 14.39 19.86 12.58
CA VAL A 252 14.11 19.44 13.97
C VAL A 252 13.31 20.49 14.77
N GLY A 253 13.60 21.78 14.56
CA GLY A 253 12.88 22.89 15.20
C GLY A 253 11.41 23.03 14.81
N THR A 254 11.04 22.63 13.57
CA THR A 254 9.65 22.74 13.09
C THR A 254 8.73 21.66 13.69
N ALA A 255 9.26 20.51 14.02
CA ALA A 255 8.49 19.44 14.66
C ALA A 255 7.98 19.85 16.06
N TRP A 256 8.74 20.65 16.77
CA TRP A 256 8.34 21.18 18.08
C TRP A 256 7.35 22.34 18.00
N LEU A 257 7.44 23.14 16.92
CA LEU A 257 6.64 24.35 16.75
C LEU A 257 5.26 24.07 16.11
N ASN A 258 5.06 22.91 15.48
CA ASN A 258 3.80 22.57 14.86
C ASN A 258 3.19 21.29 15.40
N PRO A 259 2.39 21.38 16.49
CA PRO A 259 1.75 20.23 17.12
C PRO A 259 0.71 19.53 16.24
N THR A 260 0.31 20.13 15.11
CA THR A 260 -0.66 19.55 14.18
C THR A 260 -0.01 18.63 13.14
N LEU A 261 1.33 18.58 13.06
CA LEU A 261 2.00 17.61 12.20
C LEU A 261 1.71 16.18 12.68
N PRO A 262 1.53 15.23 11.75
CA PRO A 262 1.36 13.83 12.09
C PRO A 262 2.47 13.32 13.01
N LEU A 263 2.14 12.48 13.98
CA LEU A 263 3.09 11.92 14.95
C LEU A 263 4.40 11.41 14.34
N PRO A 264 4.41 10.74 13.18
CA PRO A 264 5.63 10.29 12.52
C PRO A 264 6.59 11.40 12.14
N LEU A 265 6.09 12.62 11.96
CA LEU A 265 6.91 13.80 11.63
C LEU A 265 7.41 14.54 12.88
N ARG A 266 7.05 14.05 14.08
CA ARG A 266 7.48 14.61 15.37
C ARG A 266 8.67 13.86 16.00
N ALA A 267 9.02 12.71 15.45
CA ALA A 267 10.11 11.87 15.96
C ALA A 267 11.44 12.14 15.28
#